data_5e790cfd7c0b2cbf93ed440a49fd8022
#
_entry.id   5e790cfd7c0b2cbf93ed440a49fd8022
#
_cell.length_a   1.000
_cell.length_b   1.000
_cell.length_c   1.000
_cell.angle_alpha   90.00
_cell.angle_beta   90.00
_cell.angle_gamma   90.00
#
_symmetry.space_group_name_H-M   'P 1'
#
loop_
_entity.id
_entity.type
_entity.pdbx_description
1 polymer ?
#
loop_
_entity_poly.entity_id
_entity_poly.type
_entity_poly.pdbx_seq_one_letter_code
_entity_poly.pdbx_strand_id
1 'polypeptide(L)'
;CHVFAAGYDLTTDAGYARTFDALDRAVGLDRVLLFHLNDSLRPLGSRRDRHGSIGKHELGPSAFRRLVNDRRFLGVPMILETPKGTDPRGRDLDRVNLAALRRMVRPSR
;
A
#
# COMPACT_ATOMS: atom_id res chain seq x y z
N CYS A 1 -3.85 3.78 2.27
CA CYS A 1 -5.33 3.83 2.39
C CYS A 1 -5.91 5.20 2.04
N HIS A 2 -5.16 6.28 2.22
CA HIS A 2 -5.64 7.63 1.94
C HIS A 2 -6.05 7.81 0.47
N VAL A 3 -5.21 7.34 -0.46
CA VAL A 3 -5.47 7.38 -1.90
C VAL A 3 -6.72 6.58 -2.25
N PHE A 4 -6.84 5.39 -1.66
CA PHE A 4 -8.00 4.51 -1.85
C PHE A 4 -9.29 5.15 -1.31
N ALA A 5 -9.24 5.71 -0.11
CA ALA A 5 -10.38 6.39 0.49
C ALA A 5 -10.82 7.62 -0.32
N ALA A 6 -9.89 8.27 -1.00
CA ALA A 6 -10.17 9.40 -1.88
C ALA A 6 -10.81 8.99 -3.21
N GLY A 7 -10.91 7.71 -3.53
CA GLY A 7 -11.61 7.21 -4.70
C GLY A 7 -10.74 6.62 -5.80
N TYR A 8 -9.45 6.43 -5.54
CA TYR A 8 -8.51 5.83 -6.51
C TYR A 8 -8.35 4.35 -6.22
N ASP A 9 -8.87 3.51 -7.11
CA ASP A 9 -8.84 2.06 -6.95
C ASP A 9 -7.46 1.49 -7.28
N LEU A 10 -6.83 0.87 -6.28
CA LEU A 10 -5.54 0.20 -6.41
C LEU A 10 -5.68 -1.32 -6.43
N THR A 11 -6.90 -1.85 -6.39
CA THR A 11 -7.15 -3.29 -6.25
C THR A 11 -7.08 -4.05 -7.57
N THR A 12 -7.13 -3.35 -8.70
CA THR A 12 -7.04 -3.95 -10.04
C THR A 12 -5.83 -3.41 -10.79
N ASP A 13 -5.35 -4.14 -11.79
CA ASP A 13 -4.26 -3.70 -12.65
C ASP A 13 -4.60 -2.38 -13.35
N ALA A 14 -5.80 -2.29 -13.91
CA ALA A 14 -6.25 -1.08 -14.61
C ALA A 14 -6.40 0.12 -13.66
N GLY A 15 -6.96 -0.09 -12.48
CA GLY A 15 -7.12 0.96 -11.48
C GLY A 15 -5.78 1.47 -10.96
N TYR A 16 -4.85 0.56 -10.71
CA TYR A 16 -3.48 0.89 -10.29
C TYR A 16 -2.78 1.74 -11.37
N ALA A 17 -2.83 1.30 -12.62
CA ALA A 17 -2.22 2.02 -13.74
C ALA A 17 -2.80 3.42 -13.89
N ARG A 18 -4.12 3.55 -13.85
CA ARG A 18 -4.79 4.86 -13.96
C ARG A 18 -4.44 5.80 -12.81
N THR A 19 -4.33 5.26 -11.60
CA THR A 19 -4.01 6.05 -10.41
C THR A 19 -2.62 6.66 -10.54
N PHE A 20 -1.61 5.86 -10.89
CA PHE A 20 -0.25 6.37 -11.02
C PHE A 20 -0.05 7.20 -12.29
N ASP A 21 -0.79 6.94 -13.35
CA ASP A 21 -0.84 7.84 -14.52
C ASP A 21 -1.35 9.23 -14.13
N ALA A 22 -2.42 9.29 -13.37
CA ALA A 22 -2.97 10.56 -12.89
C ALA A 22 -1.99 11.30 -12.00
N LEU A 23 -1.30 10.59 -11.12
CA LEU A 23 -0.27 11.16 -10.24
C LEU A 23 0.89 11.70 -11.06
N ASP A 24 1.34 10.94 -12.06
CA ASP A 24 2.44 11.36 -12.93
C ASP A 24 2.12 12.62 -13.70
N ARG A 25 0.90 12.73 -14.24
CA ARG A 25 0.44 13.92 -14.94
C ARG A 25 0.29 15.13 -14.02
N ALA A 26 -0.13 14.90 -12.78
CA ALA A 26 -0.37 15.99 -11.81
C ALA A 26 0.93 16.56 -11.26
N VAL A 27 1.88 15.71 -10.86
CA VAL A 27 3.10 16.15 -10.15
C VAL A 27 4.39 15.51 -10.66
N GLY A 28 4.32 14.38 -11.37
CA GLY A 28 5.48 13.60 -11.77
C GLY A 28 5.86 12.54 -10.74
N LEU A 29 6.10 11.30 -11.18
CA LEU A 29 6.44 10.20 -10.27
C LEU A 29 7.80 10.37 -9.60
N ASP A 30 8.72 11.11 -10.21
CA ASP A 30 10.03 11.46 -9.66
C ASP A 30 9.94 12.34 -8.41
N ARG A 31 8.79 12.97 -8.17
CA ARG A 31 8.54 13.78 -6.98
C ARG A 31 7.98 13.00 -5.80
N VAL A 32 7.70 11.71 -5.98
CA VAL A 32 7.29 10.83 -4.89
C VAL A 32 8.52 10.45 -4.08
N LEU A 33 8.60 10.92 -2.85
CA LEU A 33 9.77 10.76 -1.98
C LEU A 33 9.59 9.66 -0.94
N LEU A 34 8.35 9.26 -0.66
CA LEU A 34 8.02 8.33 0.41
C LEU A 34 6.63 7.75 0.20
N PHE A 35 6.44 6.49 0.54
CA PHE A 35 5.12 5.88 0.66
C PHE A 35 4.83 5.53 2.12
N HIS A 36 3.63 5.86 2.57
CA HIS A 36 3.05 5.30 3.79
C HIS A 36 2.22 4.09 3.40
N LEU A 37 2.54 2.92 3.96
CA LEU A 37 1.87 1.67 3.65
C LEU A 37 0.89 1.29 4.76
N ASN A 38 -0.38 1.22 4.40
CA ASN A 38 -1.46 0.80 5.27
C ASN A 38 -2.63 0.30 4.44
N ASP A 39 -3.33 -0.72 4.93
CA ASP A 39 -4.57 -1.13 4.29
C ASP A 39 -5.70 -0.22 4.77
N SER A 40 -6.86 -0.30 4.13
CA SER A 40 -8.00 0.53 4.45
C SER A 40 -9.10 -0.28 5.12
N LEU A 41 -9.55 0.16 6.29
CA LEU A 41 -10.70 -0.41 6.99
C LEU A 41 -12.02 0.03 6.35
N ARG A 42 -11.98 1.00 5.44
CA ARG A 42 -13.17 1.59 4.82
C ARG A 42 -13.13 1.43 3.31
N PRO A 43 -14.31 1.41 2.65
CA PRO A 43 -14.40 1.18 1.22
C PRO A 43 -13.78 2.30 0.37
N LEU A 44 -13.57 1.96 -0.90
CA LEU A 44 -13.14 2.90 -1.94
C LEU A 44 -14.04 4.13 -1.96
N GLY A 45 -13.42 5.31 -1.95
CA GLY A 45 -14.14 6.58 -2.05
C GLY A 45 -14.90 6.99 -0.80
N SER A 46 -14.71 6.29 0.31
CA SER A 46 -15.41 6.58 1.57
C SER A 46 -15.01 7.92 2.20
N ARG A 47 -13.85 8.46 1.81
CA ARG A 47 -13.22 9.65 2.40
C ARG A 47 -12.93 9.50 3.89
N ARG A 48 -12.80 8.26 4.35
CA ARG A 48 -12.44 7.92 5.73
C ARG A 48 -11.08 7.25 5.74
N ASP A 49 -10.10 7.95 6.31
CA ASP A 49 -8.74 7.46 6.44
C ASP A 49 -8.62 6.64 7.73
N ARG A 50 -8.80 5.32 7.61
CA ARG A 50 -8.70 4.38 8.73
C ARG A 50 -7.73 3.27 8.34
N HIS A 51 -6.65 3.17 9.08
CA HIS A 51 -5.53 2.29 8.77
C HIS A 51 -5.76 0.85 9.23
N GLY A 52 -5.47 -0.11 8.35
CA GLY A 52 -5.53 -1.54 8.65
C GLY A 52 -4.19 -2.23 8.37
N SER A 53 -4.06 -3.44 8.86
CA SER A 53 -2.89 -4.28 8.61
C SER A 53 -2.79 -4.66 7.14
N ILE A 54 -1.55 -4.77 6.65
CA ILE A 54 -1.25 -4.97 5.23
C ILE A 54 -1.94 -6.20 4.66
N GLY A 55 -2.71 -5.98 3.59
CA GLY A 55 -3.33 -7.03 2.80
C GLY A 55 -4.55 -7.70 3.41
N LYS A 56 -5.04 -7.21 4.57
CA LYS A 56 -6.11 -7.87 5.34
C LYS A 56 -7.47 -7.17 5.26
N HIS A 57 -7.55 -6.05 4.57
CA HIS A 57 -8.76 -5.22 4.52
C HIS A 57 -9.15 -4.86 3.08
N GLU A 58 -9.72 -3.69 2.86
CA GLU A 58 -10.37 -3.32 1.59
C GLU A 58 -9.40 -3.21 0.40
N LEU A 59 -8.13 -2.81 0.64
CA LEU A 59 -7.12 -2.81 -0.43
C LEU A 59 -6.70 -4.23 -0.81
N GLY A 60 -6.53 -5.09 0.16
CA GLY A 60 -6.08 -6.47 -0.05
C GLY A 60 -4.62 -6.59 -0.46
N PRO A 61 -4.13 -7.83 -0.62
CA PRO A 61 -2.70 -8.06 -0.88
C PRO A 61 -2.24 -7.64 -2.28
N SER A 62 -3.12 -7.63 -3.28
CA SER A 62 -2.73 -7.37 -4.67
C SER A 62 -2.21 -5.95 -4.89
N ALA A 63 -2.80 -4.96 -4.22
CA ALA A 63 -2.35 -3.57 -4.31
C ALA A 63 -0.91 -3.41 -3.80
N PHE A 64 -0.61 -4.02 -2.65
CA PHE A 64 0.73 -3.97 -2.08
C PHE A 64 1.74 -4.77 -2.90
N ARG A 65 1.32 -5.91 -3.45
CA ARG A 65 2.18 -6.71 -4.34
C ARG A 65 2.58 -5.92 -5.58
N ARG A 66 1.66 -5.19 -6.17
CA ARG A 66 1.98 -4.31 -7.31
C ARG A 66 2.96 -3.23 -6.91
N LEU A 67 2.73 -2.57 -5.78
CA LEU A 67 3.54 -1.44 -5.34
C LEU A 67 4.97 -1.85 -5.00
N VAL A 68 5.16 -2.90 -4.21
CA VAL A 68 6.51 -3.33 -3.80
C VAL A 68 7.33 -3.92 -4.95
N ASN A 69 6.68 -4.30 -6.05
CA ASN A 69 7.36 -4.80 -7.25
C ASN A 69 7.41 -3.78 -8.38
N ASP A 70 6.93 -2.57 -8.16
CA ASP A 70 6.94 -1.51 -9.17
C ASP A 70 8.35 -0.93 -9.29
N ARG A 71 8.98 -1.16 -10.45
CA ARG A 71 10.35 -0.72 -10.69
C ARG A 71 10.54 0.78 -10.65
N ARG A 72 9.48 1.54 -10.90
CA ARG A 72 9.52 3.01 -10.84
C ARG A 72 9.83 3.52 -9.44
N PHE A 73 9.59 2.70 -8.41
CA PHE A 73 9.73 3.09 -7.00
C PHE A 73 10.80 2.32 -6.24
N LEU A 74 11.77 1.70 -6.94
CA LEU A 74 12.79 0.86 -6.30
C LEU A 74 13.61 1.59 -5.24
N GLY A 75 13.90 2.85 -5.43
CA GLY A 75 14.70 3.65 -4.49
C GLY A 75 13.86 4.45 -3.50
N VAL A 76 12.53 4.36 -3.56
CA VAL A 76 11.66 5.18 -2.73
C VAL A 76 11.38 4.48 -1.40
N PRO A 77 11.67 5.11 -0.25
CA PRO A 77 11.37 4.55 1.05
C PRO A 77 9.87 4.29 1.24
N MET A 78 9.56 3.19 1.91
CA MET A 78 8.18 2.82 2.27
C MET A 78 8.14 2.53 3.76
N ILE A 79 7.29 3.23 4.48
CA ILE A 79 7.14 3.06 5.93
C ILE A 79 5.73 2.59 6.28
N LEU A 80 5.64 1.84 7.37
CA LEU A 80 4.36 1.34 7.85
C LEU A 80 3.60 2.41 8.62
N GLU A 81 2.32 2.53 8.33
CA GLU A 81 1.36 3.30 9.12
C GLU A 81 0.19 2.41 9.54
N THR A 82 0.49 1.30 10.15
CA THR A 82 -0.45 0.26 10.53
C THR A 82 -0.67 0.25 12.04
N PRO A 83 -1.78 -0.36 12.52
CA PRO A 83 -2.01 -0.46 13.96
C PRO A 83 -0.85 -1.13 14.69
N LYS A 84 -0.51 -0.61 15.85
CA LYS A 84 0.60 -1.10 16.70
C LYS A 84 0.09 -2.08 17.75
N GLY A 85 1.01 -2.78 18.39
CA GLY A 85 0.68 -3.75 19.41
C GLY A 85 1.02 -5.17 18.98
N THR A 86 0.25 -6.13 19.48
CA THR A 86 0.47 -7.56 19.22
C THR A 86 -0.77 -8.20 18.63
N ASP A 87 -0.58 -9.28 17.87
CA ASP A 87 -1.68 -10.11 17.38
C ASP A 87 -2.15 -11.10 18.46
N PRO A 88 -3.22 -11.91 18.20
CA PRO A 88 -3.71 -12.89 19.18
C PRO A 88 -2.68 -13.95 19.58
N ARG A 89 -1.61 -14.13 18.80
CA ARG A 89 -0.50 -15.05 19.12
C ARG A 89 0.65 -14.36 19.86
N GLY A 90 0.49 -13.09 20.25
CA GLY A 90 1.51 -12.30 20.92
C GLY A 90 2.63 -11.80 20.02
N ARG A 91 2.48 -11.87 18.69
CA ARG A 91 3.49 -11.38 17.74
C ARG A 91 3.33 -9.88 17.55
N ASP A 92 4.47 -9.18 17.47
CA ASP A 92 4.49 -7.75 17.17
C ASP A 92 3.88 -7.47 15.79
N LEU A 93 2.90 -6.56 15.73
CA LEU A 93 2.17 -6.24 14.49
C LEU A 93 3.08 -5.64 13.41
N ASP A 94 4.08 -4.86 13.78
CA ASP A 94 5.03 -4.33 12.79
C ASP A 94 5.81 -5.46 12.12
N ARG A 95 6.25 -6.45 12.88
CA ARG A 95 6.92 -7.64 12.33
C ARG A 95 6.00 -8.43 11.40
N VAL A 96 4.75 -8.60 11.77
CA VAL A 96 3.76 -9.31 10.96
C VAL A 96 3.54 -8.58 9.64
N ASN A 97 3.37 -7.26 9.68
CA ASN A 97 3.15 -6.45 8.48
C ASN A 97 4.39 -6.41 7.57
N LEU A 98 5.58 -6.25 8.13
CA LEU A 98 6.83 -6.27 7.36
C LEU A 98 7.06 -7.63 6.71
N ALA A 99 6.80 -8.72 7.43
CA ALA A 99 6.92 -10.06 6.87
C ALA A 99 5.95 -10.28 5.72
N ALA A 100 4.73 -9.78 5.82
CA ALA A 100 3.75 -9.86 4.74
C ALA A 100 4.26 -9.15 3.48
N LEU A 101 4.80 -7.94 3.63
CA LEU A 101 5.35 -7.18 2.50
C LEU A 101 6.57 -7.87 1.87
N ARG A 102 7.47 -8.41 2.69
CA ARG A 102 8.66 -9.11 2.21
C ARG A 102 8.31 -10.34 1.37
N ARG A 103 7.26 -11.07 1.76
CA ARG A 103 6.79 -12.22 0.98
C ARG A 103 6.23 -11.83 -0.38
N MET A 104 5.78 -10.60 -0.55
CA MET A 104 5.23 -10.09 -1.81
C MET A 104 6.31 -9.68 -2.80
N VAL A 105 7.52 -9.38 -2.34
CA VAL A 105 8.62 -8.94 -3.20
C VAL A 105 9.10 -10.10 -4.05
N ARG A 106 9.16 -9.89 -5.37
CA ARG A 106 9.69 -10.89 -6.31
C ARG A 106 11.20 -10.85 -6.31
N PRO A 107 11.86 -12.03 -6.46
CA PRO A 107 13.31 -12.06 -6.59
C PRO A 107 13.79 -11.23 -7.78
N SER A 108 14.91 -10.54 -7.61
CA SER A 108 15.63 -9.93 -8.74
C SER A 108 16.16 -10.99 -9.69
N ARG A 109 16.09 -10.70 -10.98
CA ARG A 109 16.65 -11.56 -12.01
C ARG A 109 17.88 -10.92 -12.63
#